data_93e004a7eeebfd729722acdfdca904a5
#
_entry.id   93e004a7eeebfd729722acdfdca904a5
#
_cell.length_a   1.000
_cell.length_b   1.000
_cell.length_c   1.000
_cell.angle_alpha   90.00
_cell.angle_beta   90.00
_cell.angle_gamma   90.00
#
_symmetry.space_group_name_H-M   'P 1'
#
loop_
_entity.id
_entity.type
_entity.pdbx_description
1 polymer ?
#
loop_
_entity_poly.entity_id
_entity_poly.type
_entity_poly.pdbx_seq_one_letter_code
_entity_poly.pdbx_strand_id
1 'polypeptide(L)'
;MKSKTTMIYVLIMIVLLCAACGTKQESADQLTGSLSDIMEGIYENADLSDDFREGLEFFESFELTDDMEISILGTDEIDYKEGVVSMPMMSSVAYQCVLLRVEKDDVDTVKQQIKDNADLNKWVCISAETMLIESRGDVIFFVMGENDTAYALNAAFQAY
;
A
#
# COMPACT_ATOMS: atom_id res chain seq x y z
N MET A 1 -5.30 -7.04 64.08
CA MET A 1 -6.20 -7.55 63.03
C MET A 1 -6.53 -6.52 61.94
N LYS A 2 -6.28 -5.21 62.11
CA LYS A 2 -6.59 -4.14 61.08
C LYS A 2 -5.61 -4.07 59.90
N SER A 3 -4.36 -4.54 60.07
CA SER A 3 -3.32 -4.47 59.02
C SER A 3 -3.52 -5.41 57.83
N LYS A 4 -4.02 -6.64 58.06
CA LYS A 4 -4.22 -7.63 56.99
C LYS A 4 -5.37 -7.29 56.04
N THR A 5 -6.43 -6.65 56.56
CA THR A 5 -7.61 -6.25 55.81
C THR A 5 -7.27 -5.08 54.86
N THR A 6 -6.47 -4.11 55.32
CA THR A 6 -6.03 -2.96 54.52
C THR A 6 -5.13 -3.41 53.36
N MET A 7 -4.24 -4.40 53.60
CA MET A 7 -3.36 -4.96 52.57
C MET A 7 -4.11 -5.70 51.46
N ILE A 8 -5.22 -6.39 51.81
CA ILE A 8 -6.09 -7.08 50.86
C ILE A 8 -6.84 -6.07 49.97
N TYR A 9 -7.34 -4.95 50.52
CA TYR A 9 -8.01 -3.90 49.71
C TYR A 9 -7.06 -3.20 48.76
N VAL A 10 -5.80 -2.96 49.14
CA VAL A 10 -4.77 -2.38 48.28
C VAL A 10 -4.41 -3.34 47.13
N LEU A 11 -4.32 -4.65 47.41
CA LEU A 11 -4.04 -5.67 46.42
C LEU A 11 -5.19 -5.84 45.38
N ILE A 12 -6.44 -5.76 45.85
CA ILE A 12 -7.64 -5.82 44.99
C ILE A 12 -7.75 -4.56 44.13
N MET A 13 -7.37 -3.39 44.66
CA MET A 13 -7.40 -2.12 43.90
C MET A 13 -6.34 -2.08 42.78
N ILE A 14 -5.17 -2.71 42.99
CA ILE A 14 -4.11 -2.83 41.97
C ILE A 14 -4.51 -3.78 40.85
N VAL A 15 -5.23 -4.85 41.14
CA VAL A 15 -5.72 -5.83 40.15
C VAL A 15 -6.82 -5.22 39.25
N LEU A 16 -7.65 -4.31 39.81
CA LEU A 16 -8.69 -3.61 39.03
C LEU A 16 -8.15 -2.52 38.08
N LEU A 17 -6.94 -2.00 38.31
CA LEU A 17 -6.29 -1.02 37.45
C LEU A 17 -5.61 -1.64 36.21
N CYS A 18 -5.37 -2.96 36.22
CA CYS A 18 -4.77 -3.65 35.07
C CYS A 18 -5.79 -4.14 34.02
N ALA A 19 -7.10 -4.01 34.30
CA ALA A 19 -8.16 -4.47 33.39
C ALA A 19 -8.65 -3.38 32.41
N ALA A 20 -8.06 -2.18 32.41
CA ALA A 20 -8.49 -1.05 31.60
C ALA A 20 -7.52 -0.69 30.45
N CYS A 21 -6.65 -1.60 30.00
CA CYS A 21 -5.82 -1.44 28.80
C CYS A 21 -6.17 -2.50 27.75
N GLY A 22 -7.45 -2.55 27.41
CA GLY A 22 -7.95 -3.17 26.19
C GLY A 22 -8.43 -2.10 25.22
N THR A 23 -7.68 -1.01 25.03
CA THR A 23 -7.84 -0.18 23.84
C THR A 23 -7.37 -1.04 22.68
N LYS A 24 -8.29 -1.44 21.78
CA LYS A 24 -7.95 -1.73 20.40
C LYS A 24 -7.00 -0.61 19.98
N GLN A 25 -5.75 -0.95 19.78
CA GLN A 25 -4.82 -0.15 19.04
C GLN A 25 -5.37 -0.19 17.61
N GLU A 26 -6.27 0.74 17.28
CA GLU A 26 -6.54 1.09 15.90
C GLU A 26 -5.17 1.49 15.37
N SER A 27 -4.68 0.65 14.48
CA SER A 27 -3.31 0.68 14.02
C SER A 27 -3.00 2.07 13.46
N ALA A 28 -1.93 2.69 13.96
CA ALA A 28 -1.31 3.90 13.43
C ALA A 28 -0.84 3.75 11.96
N ASP A 29 -1.12 2.61 11.34
CA ASP A 29 -0.73 2.23 9.98
C ASP A 29 -1.85 2.35 8.95
N GLN A 30 -3.08 2.70 9.33
CA GLN A 30 -4.17 2.76 8.37
C GLN A 30 -4.13 4.07 7.59
N LEU A 31 -3.91 3.97 6.28
CA LEU A 31 -3.95 5.13 5.38
C LEU A 31 -5.40 5.58 5.15
N THR A 32 -5.68 6.84 5.50
CA THR A 32 -7.00 7.47 5.34
C THR A 32 -7.04 8.35 4.09
N GLY A 33 -8.23 8.56 3.52
CA GLY A 33 -8.41 9.33 2.29
C GLY A 33 -8.61 8.45 1.07
N SER A 34 -8.82 9.06 -0.09
CA SER A 34 -8.93 8.34 -1.37
C SER A 34 -7.57 7.81 -1.82
N LEU A 35 -7.56 6.71 -2.58
CA LEU A 35 -6.31 6.20 -3.15
C LEU A 35 -5.71 7.18 -4.16
N SER A 36 -6.52 8.00 -4.82
CA SER A 36 -6.03 9.05 -5.71
C SER A 36 -5.22 10.12 -4.97
N ASP A 37 -5.70 10.59 -3.81
CA ASP A 37 -4.98 11.58 -2.98
C ASP A 37 -3.66 10.98 -2.45
N ILE A 38 -3.70 9.69 -2.06
CA ILE A 38 -2.51 8.97 -1.61
C ILE A 38 -1.49 8.85 -2.75
N MET A 39 -1.93 8.50 -3.97
CA MET A 39 -1.07 8.40 -5.15
C MET A 39 -0.39 9.73 -5.47
N GLU A 40 -1.16 10.84 -5.47
CA GLU A 40 -0.64 12.18 -5.68
C GLU A 40 0.42 12.53 -4.61
N GLY A 41 0.12 12.30 -3.33
CA GLY A 41 1.05 12.55 -2.25
C GLY A 41 2.33 11.69 -2.31
N ILE A 42 2.26 10.45 -2.81
CA ILE A 42 3.44 9.63 -3.06
C ILE A 42 4.34 10.28 -4.13
N TYR A 43 3.78 10.71 -5.27
CA TYR A 43 4.55 11.38 -6.33
C TYR A 43 5.15 12.71 -5.88
N GLU A 44 4.42 13.49 -5.08
CA GLU A 44 4.91 14.77 -4.56
C GLU A 44 6.11 14.61 -3.63
N ASN A 45 6.10 13.55 -2.80
CA ASN A 45 7.09 13.34 -1.74
C ASN A 45 8.23 12.38 -2.12
N ALA A 46 8.12 11.65 -3.24
CA ALA A 46 9.18 10.75 -3.71
C ALA A 46 10.39 11.53 -4.23
N ASP A 47 11.59 11.03 -3.99
CA ASP A 47 12.85 11.59 -4.54
C ASP A 47 13.07 11.09 -5.98
N LEU A 48 12.28 11.62 -6.89
CA LEU A 48 12.28 11.25 -8.31
C LEU A 48 13.28 12.10 -9.09
N SER A 49 13.86 11.53 -10.15
CA SER A 49 14.70 12.28 -11.09
C SER A 49 13.92 13.40 -11.78
N ASP A 50 14.63 14.45 -12.22
CA ASP A 50 14.04 15.58 -12.95
C ASP A 50 13.36 15.08 -14.23
N ASP A 51 13.99 14.17 -14.96
CA ASP A 51 13.45 13.59 -16.21
C ASP A 51 12.14 12.83 -15.95
N PHE A 52 12.05 12.05 -14.86
CA PHE A 52 10.81 11.36 -14.50
C PHE A 52 9.72 12.36 -14.09
N ARG A 53 10.07 13.40 -13.33
CA ARG A 53 9.13 14.45 -12.92
C ARG A 53 8.55 15.22 -14.11
N GLU A 54 9.39 15.59 -15.07
CA GLU A 54 8.94 16.21 -16.33
C GLU A 54 8.04 15.26 -17.13
N GLY A 55 8.33 13.95 -17.10
CA GLY A 55 7.51 12.92 -17.75
C GLY A 55 6.13 12.71 -17.13
N LEU A 56 5.89 13.09 -15.88
CA LEU A 56 4.60 12.89 -15.20
C LEU A 56 3.43 13.63 -15.88
N GLU A 57 3.69 14.70 -16.65
CA GLU A 57 2.64 15.37 -17.43
C GLU A 57 1.99 14.47 -18.51
N PHE A 58 2.68 13.37 -18.88
CA PHE A 58 2.21 12.37 -19.84
C PHE A 58 1.64 11.11 -19.15
N PHE A 59 1.48 11.14 -17.84
CA PHE A 59 0.89 10.03 -17.10
C PHE A 59 -0.59 10.31 -16.85
N GLU A 60 -1.36 9.25 -16.77
CA GLU A 60 -2.76 9.27 -16.40
C GLU A 60 -2.98 8.43 -15.15
N SER A 61 -3.77 8.95 -14.22
CA SER A 61 -4.24 8.21 -13.05
C SER A 61 -5.74 7.98 -13.18
N PHE A 62 -6.17 6.73 -13.05
CA PHE A 62 -7.56 6.32 -13.21
C PHE A 62 -7.93 5.19 -12.27
N GLU A 63 -9.22 4.98 -12.07
CA GLU A 63 -9.76 3.86 -11.29
C GLU A 63 -9.52 2.53 -12.01
N LEU A 64 -9.05 1.52 -11.28
CA LEU A 64 -8.92 0.16 -11.79
C LEU A 64 -10.32 -0.44 -11.95
N THR A 65 -10.60 -0.98 -13.14
CA THR A 65 -11.85 -1.63 -13.47
C THR A 65 -11.64 -3.10 -13.82
N ASP A 66 -12.68 -3.94 -13.69
CA ASP A 66 -12.60 -5.40 -13.86
C ASP A 66 -11.99 -5.80 -15.21
N ASP A 67 -12.27 -5.07 -16.28
CA ASP A 67 -11.74 -5.34 -17.62
C ASP A 67 -10.25 -5.05 -17.80
N MET A 68 -9.63 -4.36 -16.84
CA MET A 68 -8.22 -4.01 -16.83
C MET A 68 -7.37 -4.89 -15.93
N GLU A 69 -7.96 -5.65 -15.01
CA GLU A 69 -7.27 -6.41 -13.96
C GLU A 69 -6.18 -7.33 -14.51
N ILE A 70 -6.50 -8.16 -15.48
CA ILE A 70 -5.53 -9.07 -16.09
C ILE A 70 -4.33 -8.32 -16.67
N SER A 71 -4.56 -7.17 -17.30
CA SER A 71 -3.49 -6.39 -17.92
C SER A 71 -2.64 -5.63 -16.88
N ILE A 72 -3.22 -5.25 -15.75
CA ILE A 72 -2.58 -4.46 -14.69
C ILE A 72 -2.01 -5.36 -13.60
N LEU A 73 -2.79 -6.30 -13.08
CA LEU A 73 -2.44 -7.16 -11.94
C LEU A 73 -1.92 -8.55 -12.36
N GLY A 74 -2.15 -8.94 -13.61
CA GLY A 74 -1.81 -10.27 -14.14
C GLY A 74 -2.92 -11.30 -13.92
N THR A 75 -3.96 -10.99 -13.16
CA THR A 75 -5.10 -11.88 -12.83
C THR A 75 -6.35 -11.06 -12.54
N ASP A 76 -7.51 -11.68 -12.72
CA ASP A 76 -8.85 -11.18 -12.36
C ASP A 76 -9.43 -11.88 -11.11
N GLU A 77 -8.58 -12.56 -10.33
CA GLU A 77 -8.98 -13.30 -9.13
C GLU A 77 -8.72 -12.52 -7.82
N ILE A 78 -8.53 -11.19 -7.89
CA ILE A 78 -8.21 -10.34 -6.74
C ILE A 78 -9.45 -9.59 -6.27
N ASP A 79 -9.85 -9.81 -5.02
CA ASP A 79 -10.88 -9.01 -4.37
C ASP A 79 -10.28 -7.73 -3.78
N TYR A 80 -10.76 -6.56 -4.24
CA TYR A 80 -10.39 -5.25 -3.70
C TYR A 80 -11.61 -4.33 -3.58
N LYS A 81 -11.52 -3.33 -2.72
CA LYS A 81 -12.58 -2.33 -2.47
C LYS A 81 -12.44 -1.11 -3.36
N GLU A 82 -11.21 -0.72 -3.62
CA GLU A 82 -10.83 0.46 -4.37
C GLU A 82 -9.48 0.19 -5.04
N GLY A 83 -9.31 0.56 -6.28
CA GLY A 83 -8.08 0.44 -7.02
C GLY A 83 -7.79 1.69 -7.84
N VAL A 84 -6.57 2.20 -7.80
CA VAL A 84 -6.10 3.31 -8.62
C VAL A 84 -4.81 2.93 -9.32
N VAL A 85 -4.74 3.23 -10.60
CA VAL A 85 -3.58 2.96 -11.46
C VAL A 85 -3.03 4.28 -11.97
N SER A 86 -1.70 4.42 -11.93
CA SER A 86 -0.99 5.49 -12.63
C SER A 86 0.01 4.90 -13.62
N MET A 87 -0.08 5.30 -14.88
CA MET A 87 0.78 4.82 -15.93
C MET A 87 0.92 5.85 -17.08
N PRO A 88 2.00 5.77 -17.89
CA PRO A 88 2.14 6.65 -19.03
C PRO A 88 1.06 6.40 -20.09
N MET A 89 0.52 7.46 -20.68
CA MET A 89 -0.44 7.39 -21.80
C MET A 89 0.13 6.69 -23.04
N MET A 90 1.45 6.59 -23.16
CA MET A 90 2.13 5.91 -24.25
C MET A 90 2.99 4.78 -23.71
N SER A 91 2.92 3.61 -24.33
CA SER A 91 3.64 2.39 -23.94
C SER A 91 5.14 2.39 -24.25
N SER A 92 5.76 3.56 -24.39
CA SER A 92 7.20 3.71 -24.63
C SER A 92 8.05 3.59 -23.35
N VAL A 93 7.41 3.58 -22.18
CA VAL A 93 8.03 3.43 -20.89
C VAL A 93 7.41 2.23 -20.19
N ALA A 94 8.24 1.30 -19.71
CA ALA A 94 7.77 0.15 -18.94
C ALA A 94 7.55 0.59 -17.48
N TYR A 95 6.36 1.14 -17.24
CA TYR A 95 6.00 1.65 -15.92
C TYR A 95 4.51 1.49 -15.62
N GLN A 96 4.21 1.15 -14.39
CA GLN A 96 2.90 1.32 -13.75
C GLN A 96 3.06 1.42 -12.23
N CYS A 97 2.21 2.19 -11.60
CA CYS A 97 2.03 2.23 -10.15
C CYS A 97 0.56 1.99 -9.82
N VAL A 98 0.29 1.13 -8.88
CA VAL A 98 -1.07 0.72 -8.49
C VAL A 98 -1.21 0.83 -6.99
N LEU A 99 -2.32 1.38 -6.54
CA LEU A 99 -2.77 1.29 -5.15
C LEU A 99 -4.06 0.48 -5.11
N LEU A 100 -4.13 -0.50 -4.22
CA LEU A 100 -5.33 -1.28 -3.94
C LEU A 100 -5.69 -1.15 -2.47
N ARG A 101 -6.96 -0.92 -2.17
CA ARG A 101 -7.52 -1.07 -0.83
C ARG A 101 -8.26 -2.38 -0.76
N VAL A 102 -7.87 -3.25 0.16
CA VAL A 102 -8.41 -4.61 0.31
C VAL A 102 -8.99 -4.82 1.71
N GLU A 103 -9.58 -5.97 1.99
CA GLU A 103 -9.83 -6.37 3.36
C GLU A 103 -8.50 -6.61 4.09
N LYS A 104 -8.40 -6.18 5.34
CA LYS A 104 -7.15 -6.24 6.11
C LYS A 104 -6.58 -7.65 6.22
N ASP A 105 -7.45 -8.65 6.32
CA ASP A 105 -7.06 -10.05 6.47
C ASP A 105 -6.59 -10.67 5.15
N ASP A 106 -6.85 -10.01 4.00
CA ASP A 106 -6.51 -10.49 2.66
C ASP A 106 -5.22 -9.86 2.09
N VAL A 107 -4.62 -8.88 2.78
CA VAL A 107 -3.44 -8.13 2.31
C VAL A 107 -2.32 -9.07 1.83
N ASP A 108 -1.93 -10.05 2.64
CA ASP A 108 -0.83 -10.97 2.30
C ASP A 108 -1.20 -11.90 1.14
N THR A 109 -2.46 -12.32 1.07
CA THR A 109 -2.99 -13.15 -0.02
C THR A 109 -2.94 -12.40 -1.34
N VAL A 110 -3.44 -11.15 -1.36
CA VAL A 110 -3.45 -10.31 -2.56
C VAL A 110 -2.03 -9.96 -3.02
N LYS A 111 -1.12 -9.62 -2.10
CA LYS A 111 0.31 -9.40 -2.43
C LYS A 111 0.93 -10.62 -3.11
N GLN A 112 0.61 -11.82 -2.62
CA GLN A 112 1.13 -13.05 -3.21
C GLN A 112 0.50 -13.31 -4.59
N GLN A 113 -0.81 -13.09 -4.77
CA GLN A 113 -1.48 -13.23 -6.08
C GLN A 113 -0.86 -12.29 -7.12
N ILE A 114 -0.63 -11.02 -6.80
CA ILE A 114 0.05 -10.07 -7.71
C ILE A 114 1.45 -10.57 -8.04
N LYS A 115 2.23 -10.98 -7.03
CA LYS A 115 3.59 -11.47 -7.21
C LYS A 115 3.69 -12.69 -8.14
N ASP A 116 2.71 -13.60 -8.07
CA ASP A 116 2.70 -14.83 -8.84
C ASP A 116 2.23 -14.63 -10.28
N ASN A 117 1.48 -13.57 -10.57
CA ASN A 117 0.82 -13.35 -11.85
C ASN A 117 1.33 -12.13 -12.65
N ALA A 118 1.89 -11.10 -11.99
CA ALA A 118 2.39 -9.92 -12.68
C ALA A 118 3.66 -10.23 -13.50
N ASP A 119 3.71 -9.69 -14.73
CA ASP A 119 4.80 -9.91 -15.68
C ASP A 119 5.56 -8.63 -15.97
N LEU A 120 6.86 -8.61 -15.61
CA LEU A 120 7.79 -7.52 -15.92
C LEU A 120 7.99 -7.27 -17.42
N ASN A 121 7.63 -8.24 -18.27
CA ASN A 121 7.82 -8.19 -19.72
C ASN A 121 6.52 -7.91 -20.49
N LYS A 122 5.47 -7.47 -19.83
CA LYS A 122 4.15 -7.25 -20.47
C LYS A 122 4.13 -6.15 -21.54
N TRP A 123 5.12 -5.27 -21.57
CA TRP A 123 5.24 -4.20 -22.56
C TRP A 123 5.90 -4.67 -23.86
N VAL A 124 5.55 -4.02 -24.98
CA VAL A 124 6.10 -4.36 -26.27
C VAL A 124 7.52 -3.77 -26.41
N CYS A 125 8.51 -4.62 -26.63
CA CYS A 125 9.92 -4.28 -26.83
C CYS A 125 10.69 -3.69 -25.65
N ILE A 126 10.05 -3.53 -24.49
CA ILE A 126 10.67 -3.03 -23.25
C ILE A 126 10.19 -3.86 -22.07
N SER A 127 10.95 -3.85 -20.98
CA SER A 127 10.61 -4.55 -19.73
C SER A 127 10.86 -3.63 -18.56
N ALA A 128 10.08 -3.77 -17.48
CA ALA A 128 10.42 -3.15 -16.22
C ALA A 128 11.62 -3.85 -15.58
N GLU A 129 12.46 -3.08 -14.91
CA GLU A 129 13.64 -3.61 -14.22
C GLU A 129 13.29 -4.30 -12.91
N THR A 130 12.25 -3.79 -12.24
CA THR A 130 11.86 -4.27 -10.93
C THR A 130 10.36 -4.22 -10.70
N MET A 131 9.93 -5.01 -9.72
CA MET A 131 8.58 -5.03 -9.17
C MET A 131 8.67 -4.95 -7.66
N LEU A 132 7.99 -3.98 -7.05
CA LEU A 132 7.84 -3.87 -5.60
C LEU A 132 6.36 -3.98 -5.24
N ILE A 133 6.07 -4.79 -4.21
CA ILE A 133 4.73 -4.99 -3.68
C ILE A 133 4.81 -4.86 -2.16
N GLU A 134 4.34 -3.74 -1.66
CA GLU A 134 4.38 -3.41 -0.24
C GLU A 134 3.00 -3.04 0.28
N SER A 135 2.84 -2.90 1.58
CA SER A 135 1.54 -2.56 2.16
C SER A 135 1.68 -1.72 3.43
N ARG A 136 0.66 -0.87 3.66
CA ARG A 136 0.42 -0.18 4.92
C ARG A 136 -1.05 -0.27 5.28
N GLY A 137 -1.34 -0.86 6.43
CA GLY A 137 -2.72 -1.13 6.85
C GLY A 137 -3.45 -2.04 5.87
N ASP A 138 -4.49 -1.51 5.23
CA ASP A 138 -5.34 -2.16 4.23
C ASP A 138 -5.02 -1.73 2.79
N VAL A 139 -3.97 -0.90 2.60
CA VAL A 139 -3.55 -0.41 1.29
C VAL A 139 -2.30 -1.15 0.82
N ILE A 140 -2.38 -1.72 -0.37
CA ILE A 140 -1.27 -2.35 -1.10
C ILE A 140 -0.74 -1.36 -2.12
N PHE A 141 0.56 -1.18 -2.14
CA PHE A 141 1.33 -0.45 -3.14
C PHE A 141 2.02 -1.46 -4.06
N PHE A 142 1.77 -1.37 -5.36
CA PHE A 142 2.37 -2.21 -6.37
C PHE A 142 2.96 -1.34 -7.47
N VAL A 143 4.26 -1.43 -7.71
CA VAL A 143 4.94 -0.67 -8.78
C VAL A 143 5.82 -1.58 -9.60
N MET A 144 5.82 -1.38 -10.91
CA MET A 144 6.79 -1.91 -11.86
C MET A 144 7.42 -0.75 -12.63
N GLY A 145 8.76 -0.76 -12.78
CA GLY A 145 9.48 0.30 -13.48
C GLY A 145 11.00 0.16 -13.35
N GLU A 146 11.70 1.25 -13.55
CA GLU A 146 13.14 1.36 -13.27
C GLU A 146 13.40 1.28 -11.77
N ASN A 147 14.54 0.72 -11.37
CA ASN A 147 14.89 0.50 -9.97
C ASN A 147 14.80 1.78 -9.14
N ASP A 148 15.49 2.85 -9.56
CA ASP A 148 15.60 4.08 -8.79
C ASP A 148 14.21 4.71 -8.55
N THR A 149 13.38 4.76 -9.59
CA THR A 149 12.00 5.26 -9.52
C THR A 149 11.14 4.41 -8.58
N ALA A 150 11.18 3.09 -8.73
CA ALA A 150 10.35 2.19 -7.92
C ALA A 150 10.73 2.26 -6.44
N TYR A 151 12.02 2.31 -6.11
CA TYR A 151 12.47 2.44 -4.72
C TYR A 151 12.15 3.81 -4.13
N ALA A 152 12.26 4.91 -4.90
CA ALA A 152 11.90 6.25 -4.45
C ALA A 152 10.40 6.36 -4.12
N LEU A 153 9.53 5.83 -5.00
CA LEU A 153 8.09 5.78 -4.76
C LEU A 153 7.72 4.92 -3.56
N ASN A 154 8.35 3.75 -3.41
CA ASN A 154 8.12 2.91 -2.25
C ASN A 154 8.56 3.60 -0.95
N ALA A 155 9.68 4.30 -0.93
CA ALA A 155 10.13 5.05 0.23
C ALA A 155 9.11 6.14 0.62
N ALA A 156 8.55 6.86 -0.35
CA ALA A 156 7.49 7.84 -0.13
C ALA A 156 6.20 7.20 0.40
N PHE A 157 5.78 6.06 -0.16
CA PHE A 157 4.62 5.31 0.33
C PHE A 157 4.80 4.86 1.78
N GLN A 158 5.99 4.35 2.15
CA GLN A 158 6.26 3.92 3.52
C GLN A 158 6.34 5.07 4.52
N ALA A 159 6.63 6.28 4.05
CA ALA A 159 6.69 7.49 4.87
C ALA A 159 5.37 8.28 4.94
N TYR A 160 4.41 7.99 4.03
CA TYR A 160 3.13 8.68 3.92
C TYR A 160 2.30 8.55 5.20
#